data_d17e860478578489d3f6aa2051961527
#
_entry.id   d17e860478578489d3f6aa2051961527
#
_cell.length_a   1.000
_cell.length_b   1.000
_cell.length_c   1.000
_cell.angle_alpha   90.00
_cell.angle_beta   90.00
_cell.angle_gamma   90.00
#
_symmetry.space_group_name_H-M   'P 1'
#
loop_
_entity.id
_entity.type
_entity.pdbx_description
1 polymer ?
#
loop_
_entity_poly.entity_id
_entity_poly.type
_entity_poly.pdbx_seq_one_letter_code
_entity_poly.pdbx_strand_id
1 'polypeptide(L)'
;MGVKNWNNVIPWRWVGLEDISPGTIAIDLPNYLTRRLTVMKTTKSKDGRLPLAHVGAFLGLVRATLNSHILPVVIVDGPPESRKRPPNPELIQTANRLYQEFVKDGDPYNEDISEALWKSRAMRMYFATNHIKDLACVIGIPSITAPSEAEMIAAAMCRDNLVDTVVSNDVDAILFGSPHVTKQLQVSNNRILRVRLEELETHMQLDLERLRDLAVLCGCDFHEGAKGIGPRKGALLLQRHGGLLEVLKAIGATHSIREDFIRAREVFDEPSYLSTDGIDLRLNPPIVPKLTRSLRMVMSENAVQTTVEKILRLWKGFGTQQSSLEQWI
;
A
#
# COMPACT_ATOMS: atom_id res chain seq x y z
N MET A 1 6.84 -8.53 1.80
CA MET A 1 6.95 -9.71 0.91
C MET A 1 7.36 -9.16 -0.43
N GLY A 2 7.05 -9.67 -1.54
CA GLY A 2 7.50 -9.17 -2.82
C GLY A 2 8.76 -9.86 -3.34
N VAL A 3 9.44 -9.27 -4.33
CA VAL A 3 10.54 -9.94 -5.02
C VAL A 3 11.76 -10.13 -4.12
N LYS A 4 12.24 -11.37 -4.06
CA LYS A 4 13.36 -11.74 -3.19
C LYS A 4 14.68 -11.06 -3.61
N ASN A 5 15.37 -10.47 -2.63
CA ASN A 5 16.72 -9.88 -2.77
C ASN A 5 16.84 -8.63 -3.68
N TRP A 6 15.71 -7.98 -4.04
CA TRP A 6 15.74 -6.80 -4.92
C TRP A 6 16.11 -5.49 -4.21
N ASN A 7 16.01 -5.41 -2.89
CA ASN A 7 16.28 -4.17 -2.15
C ASN A 7 17.66 -3.54 -2.44
N ASN A 8 18.66 -4.35 -2.78
CA ASN A 8 20.04 -3.90 -3.04
C ASN A 8 20.34 -3.61 -4.51
N VAL A 9 19.38 -3.85 -5.41
CA VAL A 9 19.58 -3.62 -6.84
C VAL A 9 18.67 -2.52 -7.40
N ILE A 10 17.69 -2.06 -6.63
CA ILE A 10 16.81 -0.96 -7.04
C ILE A 10 17.50 0.38 -6.78
N PRO A 11 17.56 1.27 -7.78
CA PRO A 11 18.23 2.56 -7.68
C PRO A 11 17.37 3.59 -6.94
N TRP A 12 17.02 3.32 -5.68
CA TRP A 12 16.26 4.25 -4.84
C TRP A 12 16.98 5.60 -4.70
N ARG A 13 16.27 6.68 -4.92
CA ARG A 13 16.80 8.05 -4.81
C ARG A 13 15.97 8.91 -3.86
N TRP A 14 16.65 9.69 -3.03
CA TRP A 14 16.02 10.78 -2.30
C TRP A 14 15.85 11.97 -3.23
N VAL A 15 14.62 12.46 -3.34
CA VAL A 15 14.26 13.67 -4.10
C VAL A 15 13.40 14.56 -3.22
N GLY A 16 13.21 15.81 -3.63
CA GLY A 16 12.34 16.73 -2.91
C GLY A 16 10.86 16.35 -3.00
N LEU A 17 10.06 16.86 -2.07
CA LEU A 17 8.61 16.60 -2.04
C LEU A 17 7.89 17.24 -3.24
N GLU A 18 8.50 18.27 -3.83
CA GLU A 18 8.03 18.95 -5.05
C GLU A 18 7.88 18.01 -6.26
N ASP A 19 8.50 16.84 -6.22
CA ASP A 19 8.37 15.81 -7.26
C ASP A 19 6.94 15.22 -7.33
N ILE A 20 6.15 15.34 -6.23
CA ILE A 20 4.78 14.84 -6.10
C ILE A 20 3.80 15.85 -5.48
N SER A 21 4.21 17.10 -5.25
CA SER A 21 3.37 18.14 -4.60
C SER A 21 3.32 19.40 -5.49
N PRO A 22 2.14 19.95 -5.77
CA PRO A 22 0.81 19.42 -5.43
C PRO A 22 0.48 18.16 -6.23
N GLY A 23 -0.29 17.23 -5.63
CA GLY A 23 -0.63 16.00 -6.33
C GLY A 23 -1.45 15.00 -5.52
N THR A 24 -1.54 13.79 -6.05
CA THR A 24 -2.31 12.68 -5.47
C THR A 24 -1.44 11.44 -5.33
N ILE A 25 -1.53 10.73 -4.21
CA ILE A 25 -0.73 9.53 -3.96
C ILE A 25 -1.61 8.34 -3.59
N ALA A 26 -1.32 7.17 -4.15
CA ALA A 26 -1.96 5.91 -3.78
C ALA A 26 -1.20 5.27 -2.60
N ILE A 27 -1.89 5.05 -1.49
CA ILE A 27 -1.32 4.40 -0.30
C ILE A 27 -1.75 2.93 -0.30
N ASP A 28 -0.81 2.03 -0.53
CA ASP A 28 -0.98 0.61 -0.25
C ASP A 28 -1.14 0.42 1.27
N LEU A 29 -2.39 0.29 1.72
CA LEU A 29 -2.69 0.28 3.15
C LEU A 29 -2.12 -0.94 3.87
N PRO A 30 -2.22 -2.18 3.37
CA PRO A 30 -1.59 -3.34 3.97
C PRO A 30 -0.08 -3.17 4.19
N ASN A 31 0.63 -2.68 3.19
CA ASN A 31 2.06 -2.42 3.27
C ASN A 31 2.38 -1.29 4.28
N TYR A 32 1.64 -0.19 4.22
CA TYR A 32 1.76 0.92 5.16
C TYR A 32 1.56 0.47 6.61
N LEU A 33 0.51 -0.29 6.90
CA LEU A 33 0.22 -0.81 8.24
C LEU A 33 1.26 -1.82 8.71
N THR A 34 1.72 -2.70 7.84
CA THR A 34 2.78 -3.69 8.16
C THR A 34 4.00 -2.99 8.75
N ARG A 35 4.44 -1.92 8.13
CA ARG A 35 5.58 -1.14 8.62
C ARG A 35 5.29 -0.45 9.95
N ARG A 36 4.14 0.21 10.07
CA ARG A 36 3.75 0.97 11.27
C ARG A 36 3.52 0.06 12.47
N LEU A 37 2.79 -1.02 12.31
CA LEU A 37 2.53 -1.98 13.39
C LEU A 37 3.79 -2.73 13.83
N THR A 38 4.81 -2.84 13.00
CA THR A 38 6.10 -3.43 13.38
C THR A 38 6.90 -2.49 14.29
N VAL A 39 6.93 -1.20 13.97
CA VAL A 39 7.62 -0.18 14.79
C VAL A 39 6.89 0.03 16.12
N MET A 40 5.59 -0.10 16.14
CA MET A 40 4.72 0.11 17.31
C MET A 40 4.67 -1.06 18.30
N LYS A 41 5.49 -2.09 18.14
CA LYS A 41 5.64 -3.19 19.11
C LYS A 41 6.00 -2.75 20.54
N THR A 42 6.39 -1.51 20.71
CA THR A 42 6.93 -0.98 21.95
C THR A 42 5.94 -0.16 22.78
N THR A 43 4.69 -0.03 22.40
CA THR A 43 3.69 0.55 23.30
C THR A 43 3.42 -0.43 24.43
N LYS A 44 4.01 -0.12 25.56
CA LYS A 44 4.16 -0.97 26.74
C LYS A 44 2.89 -1.21 27.55
N SER A 45 1.73 -0.77 27.12
CA SER A 45 0.54 -0.92 27.94
C SER A 45 -0.25 -2.17 27.55
N LYS A 46 -0.03 -3.22 28.31
CA LYS A 46 -0.93 -4.38 28.37
C LYS A 46 -2.07 -4.17 29.39
N ASP A 47 -2.40 -2.96 29.69
CA ASP A 47 -3.36 -2.61 30.76
C ASP A 47 -4.81 -2.62 30.24
N GLY A 48 -5.18 -3.64 29.44
CA GLY A 48 -6.52 -3.76 28.86
C GLY A 48 -6.79 -2.81 27.70
N ARG A 49 -5.81 -2.00 27.27
CA ARG A 49 -5.98 -1.06 26.14
C ARG A 49 -5.76 -1.73 24.80
N LEU A 50 -6.63 -1.41 23.85
CA LEU A 50 -6.49 -1.86 22.48
C LEU A 50 -5.25 -1.23 21.84
N PRO A 51 -4.52 -1.98 20.96
CA PRO A 51 -3.37 -1.45 20.23
C PRO A 51 -3.81 -0.56 19.05
N LEU A 52 -4.35 0.63 19.35
CA LEU A 52 -4.96 1.57 18.37
C LEU A 52 -3.96 2.59 17.80
N ALA A 53 -2.66 2.34 17.94
CA ALA A 53 -1.60 3.24 17.47
C ALA A 53 -1.64 3.53 15.95
N HIS A 54 -2.27 2.65 15.14
CA HIS A 54 -2.51 2.88 13.72
C HIS A 54 -3.36 4.13 13.44
N VAL A 55 -4.29 4.48 14.35
CA VAL A 55 -5.12 5.70 14.21
C VAL A 55 -4.24 6.95 14.25
N GLY A 56 -3.37 7.07 15.25
CA GLY A 56 -2.44 8.21 15.36
C GLY A 56 -1.50 8.31 14.15
N ALA A 57 -1.01 7.15 13.67
CA ALA A 57 -0.16 7.11 12.47
C ALA A 57 -0.90 7.59 11.22
N PHE A 58 -2.14 7.16 11.03
CA PHE A 58 -2.94 7.56 9.87
C PHE A 58 -3.33 9.04 9.92
N LEU A 59 -3.79 9.54 11.07
CA LEU A 59 -4.07 10.96 11.25
C LEU A 59 -2.82 11.84 11.02
N GLY A 60 -1.65 11.34 11.43
CA GLY A 60 -0.37 11.99 11.15
C GLY A 60 -0.06 12.04 9.66
N LEU A 61 -0.30 10.94 8.94
CA LEU A 61 -0.15 10.87 7.48
C LEU A 61 -1.08 11.87 6.79
N VAL A 62 -2.40 11.78 7.04
CA VAL A 62 -3.40 12.66 6.43
C VAL A 62 -3.07 14.14 6.67
N ARG A 63 -2.71 14.49 7.91
CA ARG A 63 -2.33 15.87 8.24
C ARG A 63 -1.09 16.32 7.49
N ALA A 64 -0.06 15.47 7.42
CA ALA A 64 1.18 15.82 6.75
C ALA A 64 0.98 15.99 5.24
N THR A 65 0.26 15.06 4.60
CA THR A 65 0.04 15.10 3.14
C THR A 65 -0.86 16.27 2.74
N LEU A 66 -2.00 16.46 3.41
CA LEU A 66 -2.90 17.59 3.08
C LEU A 66 -2.26 18.97 3.32
N ASN A 67 -1.41 19.13 4.36
CA ASN A 67 -0.63 20.36 4.56
C ASN A 67 0.37 20.63 3.44
N SER A 68 0.80 19.60 2.75
CA SER A 68 1.73 19.69 1.62
C SER A 68 1.01 19.61 0.27
N HIS A 69 -0.28 19.88 0.22
CA HIS A 69 -1.11 19.83 -0.99
C HIS A 69 -1.05 18.48 -1.72
N ILE A 70 -0.91 17.40 -0.97
CA ILE A 70 -0.92 16.03 -1.49
C ILE A 70 -2.19 15.33 -0.99
N LEU A 71 -3.03 14.86 -1.91
CA LEU A 71 -4.19 14.04 -1.59
C LEU A 71 -3.79 12.58 -1.41
N PRO A 72 -3.90 11.99 -0.21
CA PRO A 72 -3.71 10.55 -0.05
C PRO A 72 -4.98 9.79 -0.45
N VAL A 73 -4.82 8.75 -1.25
CA VAL A 73 -5.86 7.77 -1.58
C VAL A 73 -5.52 6.47 -0.87
N VAL A 74 -6.42 5.96 -0.05
CA VAL A 74 -6.22 4.70 0.67
C VAL A 74 -6.68 3.53 -0.19
N ILE A 75 -5.78 2.57 -0.46
CA ILE A 75 -6.13 1.37 -1.21
C ILE A 75 -6.04 0.17 -0.28
N VAL A 76 -7.10 -0.62 -0.27
CA VAL A 76 -7.27 -1.81 0.56
C VAL A 76 -7.32 -3.04 -0.34
N ASP A 77 -6.66 -4.14 0.07
CA ASP A 77 -6.78 -5.40 -0.65
C ASP A 77 -8.23 -5.87 -0.76
N GLY A 78 -8.54 -6.42 -1.90
CA GLY A 78 -9.75 -7.19 -2.14
C GLY A 78 -9.57 -8.69 -1.83
N PRO A 79 -10.31 -9.56 -2.51
CA PRO A 79 -10.06 -10.99 -2.46
C PRO A 79 -8.62 -11.30 -2.88
N PRO A 80 -7.93 -12.22 -2.20
CA PRO A 80 -6.55 -12.55 -2.56
C PRO A 80 -6.48 -13.14 -3.96
N GLU A 81 -5.40 -12.83 -4.67
CA GLU A 81 -5.10 -13.44 -5.96
C GLU A 81 -5.01 -14.98 -5.81
N SER A 82 -5.58 -15.74 -6.77
CA SER A 82 -5.77 -17.18 -6.66
C SER A 82 -4.47 -17.98 -6.56
N ARG A 83 -3.35 -17.42 -7.03
CA ARG A 83 -2.02 -18.02 -7.00
C ARG A 83 -1.25 -17.71 -5.72
N LYS A 84 -1.75 -16.79 -4.88
CA LYS A 84 -1.23 -16.57 -3.54
C LYS A 84 -1.79 -17.61 -2.57
N ARG A 85 -0.97 -17.95 -1.55
CA ARG A 85 -1.48 -18.74 -0.43
C ARG A 85 -2.61 -17.97 0.25
N PRO A 86 -3.84 -18.51 0.28
CA PRO A 86 -4.98 -17.80 0.84
C PRO A 86 -4.73 -17.51 2.33
N PRO A 87 -5.10 -16.34 2.83
CA PRO A 87 -5.09 -16.06 4.25
C PRO A 87 -6.10 -16.97 4.97
N ASN A 88 -5.89 -17.21 6.26
CA ASN A 88 -6.81 -18.03 7.07
C ASN A 88 -8.20 -17.37 7.15
N PRO A 89 -9.28 -17.97 6.59
CA PRO A 89 -10.61 -17.37 6.59
C PRO A 89 -11.18 -17.14 7.99
N GLU A 90 -10.91 -18.05 8.93
CA GLU A 90 -11.40 -17.94 10.31
C GLU A 90 -10.78 -16.72 11.00
N LEU A 91 -9.51 -16.43 10.70
CA LEU A 91 -8.83 -15.27 11.27
C LEU A 91 -9.43 -13.97 10.73
N ILE A 92 -9.76 -13.91 9.43
CA ILE A 92 -10.41 -12.75 8.82
C ILE A 92 -11.81 -12.54 9.45
N GLN A 93 -12.61 -13.60 9.53
CA GLN A 93 -13.96 -13.55 10.12
C GLN A 93 -13.91 -13.09 11.57
N THR A 94 -12.96 -13.63 12.35
CA THR A 94 -12.77 -13.24 13.74
C THR A 94 -12.36 -11.77 13.87
N ALA A 95 -11.42 -11.30 13.04
CA ALA A 95 -11.00 -9.89 13.05
C ALA A 95 -12.15 -8.95 12.70
N ASN A 96 -12.95 -9.31 11.70
CA ASN A 96 -14.12 -8.54 11.30
C ASN A 96 -15.17 -8.49 12.42
N ARG A 97 -15.45 -9.63 13.08
CA ARG A 97 -16.37 -9.70 14.22
C ARG A 97 -15.89 -8.81 15.38
N LEU A 98 -14.62 -8.94 15.79
CA LEU A 98 -14.04 -8.11 16.85
C LEU A 98 -14.09 -6.62 16.51
N TYR A 99 -13.88 -6.27 15.25
CA TYR A 99 -13.99 -4.89 14.79
C TYR A 99 -15.43 -4.37 14.88
N GLN A 100 -16.42 -5.16 14.47
CA GLN A 100 -17.85 -4.79 14.58
C GLN A 100 -18.29 -4.63 16.05
N GLU A 101 -17.85 -5.52 16.94
CA GLU A 101 -18.06 -5.39 18.38
C GLU A 101 -17.47 -4.08 18.92
N PHE A 102 -16.22 -3.78 18.57
CA PHE A 102 -15.56 -2.53 18.93
C PHE A 102 -16.33 -1.29 18.46
N VAL A 103 -16.77 -1.28 17.22
CA VAL A 103 -17.54 -0.13 16.66
C VAL A 103 -18.88 0.04 17.35
N LYS A 104 -19.56 -1.08 17.73
CA LYS A 104 -20.83 -1.07 18.41
C LYS A 104 -20.71 -0.57 19.85
N ASP A 105 -19.79 -1.15 20.59
CA ASP A 105 -19.68 -0.92 22.03
C ASP A 105 -18.85 0.31 22.37
N GLY A 106 -17.87 0.64 21.50
CA GLY A 106 -17.02 1.84 21.65
C GLY A 106 -16.06 1.76 22.84
N ASP A 107 -15.83 0.55 23.38
CA ASP A 107 -14.98 0.35 24.55
C ASP A 107 -13.52 0.05 24.17
N PRO A 108 -12.58 1.01 24.35
CA PRO A 108 -11.17 0.81 24.11
C PRO A 108 -10.47 -0.10 25.12
N TYR A 109 -11.17 -0.51 26.19
CA TYR A 109 -10.67 -1.36 27.27
C TYR A 109 -11.24 -2.78 27.23
N ASN A 110 -11.97 -3.15 26.17
CA ASN A 110 -12.51 -4.50 26.03
C ASN A 110 -11.38 -5.54 26.07
N GLU A 111 -11.36 -6.36 27.13
CA GLU A 111 -10.27 -7.31 27.39
C GLU A 111 -10.21 -8.42 26.34
N ASP A 112 -11.34 -8.94 25.86
CA ASP A 112 -11.39 -10.02 24.87
C ASP A 112 -10.80 -9.56 23.52
N ILE A 113 -11.19 -8.37 23.08
CA ILE A 113 -10.63 -7.76 21.87
C ILE A 113 -9.15 -7.46 22.07
N SER A 114 -8.78 -6.89 23.22
CA SER A 114 -7.38 -6.57 23.54
C SER A 114 -6.50 -7.81 23.50
N GLU A 115 -6.91 -8.89 24.17
CA GLU A 115 -6.17 -10.14 24.21
C GLU A 115 -5.96 -10.73 22.81
N ALA A 116 -7.02 -10.80 21.99
CA ALA A 116 -6.96 -11.29 20.62
C ALA A 116 -5.99 -10.48 19.75
N LEU A 117 -6.06 -9.14 19.84
CA LEU A 117 -5.21 -8.24 19.06
C LEU A 117 -3.75 -8.29 19.53
N TRP A 118 -3.47 -8.44 20.83
CA TRP A 118 -2.10 -8.54 21.31
C TRP A 118 -1.45 -9.88 20.98
N LYS A 119 -2.20 -10.97 20.93
CA LYS A 119 -1.71 -12.31 20.59
C LYS A 119 -1.36 -12.48 19.11
N SER A 120 -2.12 -11.85 18.21
CA SER A 120 -1.99 -12.08 16.78
C SER A 120 -1.67 -10.79 15.98
N ARG A 121 -0.51 -10.78 15.32
CA ARG A 121 -0.16 -9.69 14.39
C ARG A 121 -1.13 -9.63 13.19
N ALA A 122 -1.50 -10.77 12.64
CA ALA A 122 -2.42 -10.83 11.51
C ALA A 122 -3.81 -10.29 11.91
N MET A 123 -4.29 -10.65 13.12
CA MET A 123 -5.52 -10.09 13.68
C MET A 123 -5.46 -8.56 13.76
N ARG A 124 -4.36 -8.00 14.27
CA ARG A 124 -4.15 -6.54 14.30
C ARG A 124 -4.18 -5.91 12.93
N MET A 125 -3.61 -6.59 11.93
CA MET A 125 -3.60 -6.08 10.56
C MET A 125 -5.02 -5.93 10.02
N TYR A 126 -5.84 -6.98 10.08
CA TYR A 126 -7.22 -6.94 9.59
C TYR A 126 -8.09 -5.95 10.37
N PHE A 127 -7.95 -5.93 11.70
CA PHE A 127 -8.64 -4.96 12.54
C PHE A 127 -8.25 -3.52 12.16
N ALA A 128 -6.96 -3.24 12.04
CA ALA A 128 -6.45 -1.92 11.68
C ALA A 128 -6.87 -1.50 10.26
N THR A 129 -6.91 -2.43 9.31
CA THR A 129 -7.38 -2.18 7.94
C THR A 129 -8.82 -1.69 7.93
N ASN A 130 -9.73 -2.42 8.62
CA ASN A 130 -11.13 -2.02 8.73
C ASN A 130 -11.27 -0.64 9.41
N HIS A 131 -10.54 -0.43 10.50
CA HIS A 131 -10.59 0.82 11.24
C HIS A 131 -10.09 2.02 10.41
N ILE A 132 -9.00 1.87 9.67
CA ILE A 132 -8.49 2.95 8.82
C ILE A 132 -9.41 3.20 7.62
N LYS A 133 -10.01 2.15 7.04
CA LYS A 133 -11.00 2.31 5.96
C LYS A 133 -12.18 3.17 6.41
N ASP A 134 -12.75 2.86 7.58
CA ASP A 134 -13.86 3.65 8.14
C ASP A 134 -13.41 5.06 8.52
N LEU A 135 -12.23 5.21 9.10
CA LEU A 135 -11.69 6.52 9.47
C LEU A 135 -11.41 7.38 8.24
N ALA A 136 -10.87 6.81 7.16
CA ALA A 136 -10.68 7.51 5.89
C ALA A 136 -12.02 8.02 5.35
N CYS A 137 -13.04 7.17 5.32
CA CYS A 137 -14.39 7.54 4.89
C CYS A 137 -14.96 8.72 5.71
N VAL A 138 -14.85 8.70 7.04
CA VAL A 138 -15.43 9.79 7.88
C VAL A 138 -14.59 11.07 7.83
N ILE A 139 -13.31 11.00 7.51
CA ILE A 139 -12.44 12.17 7.26
C ILE A 139 -12.71 12.76 5.86
N GLY A 140 -13.25 11.96 4.95
CA GLY A 140 -13.48 12.33 3.56
C GLY A 140 -12.31 12.00 2.61
N ILE A 141 -11.34 11.21 3.08
CA ILE A 141 -10.23 10.71 2.26
C ILE A 141 -10.73 9.61 1.33
N PRO A 142 -10.43 9.65 0.01
CA PRO A 142 -10.80 8.60 -0.92
C PRO A 142 -10.24 7.24 -0.47
N SER A 143 -11.10 6.22 -0.47
CA SER A 143 -10.73 4.86 -0.10
C SER A 143 -11.28 3.87 -1.12
N ILE A 144 -10.41 3.05 -1.69
CA ILE A 144 -10.72 2.10 -2.75
C ILE A 144 -10.44 0.69 -2.22
N THR A 145 -11.40 -0.22 -2.42
CA THR A 145 -11.16 -1.65 -2.24
C THR A 145 -10.76 -2.21 -3.61
N ALA A 146 -9.57 -2.76 -3.70
CA ALA A 146 -9.05 -3.36 -4.93
C ALA A 146 -9.89 -4.57 -5.37
N PRO A 147 -9.96 -4.87 -6.67
CA PRO A 147 -10.54 -6.13 -7.15
C PRO A 147 -9.77 -7.36 -6.66
N SER A 148 -8.46 -7.21 -6.42
CA SER A 148 -7.55 -8.21 -5.88
C SER A 148 -6.52 -7.53 -4.98
N GLU A 149 -5.24 -7.45 -5.37
CA GLU A 149 -4.17 -6.83 -4.61
C GLU A 149 -4.21 -5.30 -4.73
N ALA A 150 -3.98 -4.59 -3.63
CA ALA A 150 -3.94 -3.12 -3.60
C ALA A 150 -2.91 -2.54 -4.59
N GLU A 151 -1.76 -3.19 -4.70
CA GLU A 151 -0.67 -2.74 -5.57
C GLU A 151 -1.02 -2.81 -7.06
N MET A 152 -1.87 -3.76 -7.48
CA MET A 152 -2.30 -3.88 -8.88
C MET A 152 -3.14 -2.67 -9.32
N ILE A 153 -4.18 -2.34 -8.56
CA ILE A 153 -5.02 -1.18 -8.90
C ILE A 153 -4.27 0.13 -8.69
N ALA A 154 -3.40 0.23 -7.67
CA ALA A 154 -2.55 1.39 -7.46
C ALA A 154 -1.61 1.63 -8.65
N ALA A 155 -1.02 0.57 -9.19
CA ALA A 155 -0.17 0.64 -10.38
C ALA A 155 -0.96 1.09 -11.62
N ALA A 156 -2.17 0.56 -11.84
CA ALA A 156 -3.05 0.98 -12.92
C ALA A 156 -3.41 2.48 -12.79
N MET A 157 -3.78 2.94 -11.58
CA MET A 157 -4.09 4.35 -11.34
C MET A 157 -2.90 5.27 -11.61
N CYS A 158 -1.67 4.83 -11.27
CA CYS A 158 -0.46 5.61 -11.54
C CYS A 158 -0.13 5.62 -13.04
N ARG A 159 -0.27 4.50 -13.74
CA ARG A 159 -0.12 4.40 -15.18
C ARG A 159 -1.09 5.31 -15.93
N ASP A 160 -2.34 5.38 -15.46
CA ASP A 160 -3.40 6.16 -16.08
C ASP A 160 -3.43 7.63 -15.58
N ASN A 161 -2.38 8.06 -14.86
CA ASN A 161 -2.18 9.42 -14.33
C ASN A 161 -3.28 9.90 -13.36
N LEU A 162 -4.00 8.99 -12.70
CA LEU A 162 -4.94 9.33 -11.63
C LEU A 162 -4.22 9.65 -10.31
N VAL A 163 -3.01 9.10 -10.13
CA VAL A 163 -2.14 9.38 -9.00
C VAL A 163 -0.69 9.56 -9.48
N ASP A 164 0.08 10.39 -8.79
CA ASP A 164 1.46 10.71 -9.17
C ASP A 164 2.45 9.62 -8.77
N THR A 165 2.15 8.84 -7.74
CA THR A 165 3.00 7.74 -7.28
C THR A 165 2.25 6.74 -6.41
N VAL A 166 2.71 5.51 -6.41
CA VAL A 166 2.29 4.48 -5.45
C VAL A 166 3.21 4.50 -4.24
N VAL A 167 2.64 4.61 -3.04
CA VAL A 167 3.41 4.54 -1.78
C VAL A 167 3.38 3.12 -1.25
N SER A 168 4.43 2.37 -1.51
CA SER A 168 4.66 1.00 -1.03
C SER A 168 6.15 0.76 -0.77
N ASN A 169 6.47 -0.11 0.20
CA ASN A 169 7.85 -0.58 0.41
C ASN A 169 8.23 -1.69 -0.57
N ASP A 170 7.25 -2.24 -1.25
CA ASP A 170 7.41 -3.30 -2.20
C ASP A 170 7.64 -2.73 -3.60
N VAL A 171 8.36 -3.47 -4.40
CA VAL A 171 8.66 -3.10 -5.78
C VAL A 171 7.61 -3.67 -6.75
N ASP A 172 6.74 -4.52 -6.24
CA ASP A 172 5.74 -5.22 -7.07
C ASP A 172 4.86 -4.24 -7.84
N ALA A 173 4.55 -3.06 -7.26
CA ALA A 173 3.83 -2.01 -7.97
C ALA A 173 4.53 -1.56 -9.29
N ILE A 174 5.88 -1.54 -9.35
CA ILE A 174 6.61 -1.27 -10.61
C ILE A 174 6.41 -2.43 -11.58
N LEU A 175 6.52 -3.67 -11.10
CA LEU A 175 6.33 -4.85 -11.93
C LEU A 175 4.90 -4.95 -12.48
N PHE A 176 3.93 -4.41 -11.75
CA PHE A 176 2.56 -4.21 -12.21
C PHE A 176 2.39 -3.03 -13.19
N GLY A 177 3.47 -2.34 -13.51
CA GLY A 177 3.49 -1.28 -14.52
C GLY A 177 3.31 0.14 -13.97
N SER A 178 3.45 0.35 -12.67
CA SER A 178 3.48 1.71 -12.12
C SER A 178 4.71 2.47 -12.61
N PRO A 179 4.56 3.65 -13.23
CA PRO A 179 5.70 4.47 -13.61
C PRO A 179 6.54 4.94 -12.41
N HIS A 180 5.90 5.14 -11.25
CA HIS A 180 6.53 5.74 -10.08
C HIS A 180 6.15 5.00 -8.80
N VAL A 181 7.15 4.65 -7.97
CA VAL A 181 6.93 4.09 -6.64
C VAL A 181 7.73 4.88 -5.60
N THR A 182 7.06 5.28 -4.54
CA THR A 182 7.63 5.96 -3.37
C THR A 182 7.72 4.99 -2.20
N LYS A 183 8.93 4.64 -1.83
CA LYS A 183 9.21 3.73 -0.70
C LYS A 183 9.07 4.41 0.66
N GLN A 184 9.46 5.66 0.75
CA GLN A 184 9.40 6.44 1.99
C GLN A 184 8.92 7.86 1.71
N LEU A 185 7.92 8.28 2.48
CA LEU A 185 7.39 9.62 2.47
C LEU A 185 7.81 10.30 3.78
N GLN A 186 8.73 11.27 3.70
CA GLN A 186 9.23 12.05 4.83
C GLN A 186 8.82 13.52 4.67
N VAL A 187 7.52 13.79 4.80
CA VAL A 187 6.93 15.12 4.59
C VAL A 187 7.59 16.17 5.48
N SER A 188 7.87 15.85 6.76
CA SER A 188 8.55 16.78 7.68
C SER A 188 9.95 17.19 7.23
N ASN A 189 10.61 16.38 6.41
CA ASN A 189 11.94 16.61 5.87
C ASN A 189 11.91 17.07 4.41
N ASN A 190 10.72 17.38 3.89
CA ASN A 190 10.48 17.82 2.53
C ASN A 190 11.11 16.90 1.46
N ARG A 191 11.05 15.57 1.67
CA ARG A 191 11.66 14.59 0.75
C ARG A 191 10.96 13.26 0.71
N ILE A 192 11.16 12.58 -0.42
CA ILE A 192 10.68 11.21 -0.64
C ILE A 192 11.83 10.32 -1.14
N LEU A 193 11.76 9.03 -0.80
CA LEU A 193 12.63 8.01 -1.37
C LEU A 193 11.83 7.27 -2.44
N ARG A 194 12.17 7.47 -3.70
CA ARG A 194 11.42 6.91 -4.82
C ARG A 194 12.30 6.22 -5.85
N VAL A 195 11.66 5.49 -6.75
CA VAL A 195 12.24 4.98 -8.00
C VAL A 195 11.21 5.20 -9.12
N ARG A 196 11.69 5.46 -10.33
CA ARG A 196 10.90 5.45 -11.57
C ARG A 196 11.18 4.16 -12.34
N LEU A 197 10.18 3.67 -13.06
CA LEU A 197 10.32 2.49 -13.90
C LEU A 197 11.47 2.67 -14.91
N GLU A 198 11.52 3.80 -15.62
CA GLU A 198 12.58 4.13 -16.59
C GLU A 198 14.01 4.13 -15.99
N GLU A 199 14.14 4.56 -14.72
CA GLU A 199 15.41 4.53 -13.99
C GLU A 199 15.82 3.10 -13.66
N LEU A 200 14.85 2.24 -13.31
CA LEU A 200 15.09 0.82 -13.03
C LEU A 200 15.46 0.07 -14.31
N GLU A 201 14.72 0.28 -15.41
CA GLU A 201 15.01 -0.32 -16.73
C GLU A 201 16.42 0.03 -17.19
N THR A 202 16.79 1.32 -17.11
CA THR A 202 18.13 1.79 -17.47
C THR A 202 19.21 1.16 -16.57
N HIS A 203 18.95 1.12 -15.24
CA HIS A 203 19.91 0.58 -14.28
C HIS A 203 20.15 -0.92 -14.46
N MET A 204 19.08 -1.67 -14.73
CA MET A 204 19.14 -3.13 -14.91
C MET A 204 19.44 -3.54 -16.36
N GLN A 205 19.36 -2.62 -17.33
CA GLN A 205 19.44 -2.87 -18.77
C GLN A 205 18.40 -3.92 -19.22
N LEU A 206 17.21 -3.84 -18.65
CA LEU A 206 16.07 -4.71 -18.92
C LEU A 206 14.81 -3.85 -19.03
N ASP A 207 13.97 -4.14 -20.02
CA ASP A 207 12.62 -3.56 -20.11
C ASP A 207 11.68 -4.17 -19.05
N LEU A 208 10.49 -3.60 -18.91
CA LEU A 208 9.50 -4.06 -17.92
C LEU A 208 9.20 -5.55 -18.07
N GLU A 209 9.09 -6.06 -19.29
CA GLU A 209 8.81 -7.48 -19.55
C GLU A 209 9.91 -8.39 -18.97
N ARG A 210 11.17 -8.02 -19.21
CA ARG A 210 12.31 -8.77 -18.66
C ARG A 210 12.50 -8.54 -17.15
N LEU A 211 12.10 -7.38 -16.62
CA LEU A 211 12.06 -7.16 -15.17
C LEU A 211 11.05 -8.09 -14.47
N ARG A 212 9.90 -8.33 -15.09
CA ARG A 212 8.90 -9.30 -14.66
C ARG A 212 9.44 -10.73 -14.73
N ASP A 213 10.10 -11.09 -15.82
CA ASP A 213 10.79 -12.36 -15.97
C ASP A 213 11.83 -12.57 -14.88
N LEU A 214 12.62 -11.53 -14.59
CA LEU A 214 13.62 -11.53 -13.54
C LEU A 214 13.00 -11.73 -12.15
N ALA A 215 11.88 -11.09 -11.89
CA ALA A 215 11.17 -11.22 -10.62
C ALA A 215 10.77 -12.68 -10.35
N VAL A 216 10.19 -13.34 -11.35
CA VAL A 216 9.78 -14.74 -11.23
C VAL A 216 10.99 -15.66 -11.11
N LEU A 217 12.08 -15.40 -11.84
CA LEU A 217 13.33 -16.15 -11.72
C LEU A 217 13.96 -16.04 -10.33
N CYS A 218 13.92 -14.86 -9.72
CA CYS A 218 14.45 -14.64 -8.36
C CYS A 218 13.55 -15.20 -7.27
N GLY A 219 12.26 -15.33 -7.55
CA GLY A 219 11.18 -15.64 -6.63
C GLY A 219 10.45 -14.40 -6.15
N CYS A 220 9.14 -14.49 -6.21
CA CYS A 220 8.16 -13.46 -5.83
C CYS A 220 7.02 -14.10 -5.03
N ASP A 221 5.98 -13.33 -4.72
CA ASP A 221 4.83 -13.83 -3.95
C ASP A 221 4.04 -14.94 -4.68
N PHE A 222 4.23 -15.09 -5.99
CA PHE A 222 3.53 -16.05 -6.85
C PHE A 222 4.36 -17.29 -7.21
N HIS A 223 5.71 -17.25 -6.97
CA HIS A 223 6.60 -18.36 -7.29
C HIS A 223 7.88 -18.29 -6.44
N GLU A 224 8.39 -19.46 -6.02
CA GLU A 224 9.59 -19.50 -5.17
C GLU A 224 10.89 -19.10 -5.90
N GLY A 225 10.90 -19.09 -7.22
CA GLY A 225 12.05 -18.78 -8.05
C GLY A 225 12.92 -19.98 -8.38
N ALA A 226 13.95 -19.76 -9.20
CA ALA A 226 14.94 -20.77 -9.56
C ALA A 226 16.08 -20.80 -8.52
N LYS A 227 16.41 -22.00 -8.01
CA LYS A 227 17.44 -22.16 -6.99
C LYS A 227 18.79 -21.61 -7.46
N GLY A 228 19.37 -20.71 -6.66
CA GLY A 228 20.69 -20.12 -6.93
C GLY A 228 20.69 -19.03 -8.01
N ILE A 229 19.51 -18.54 -8.40
CA ILE A 229 19.36 -17.38 -9.29
C ILE A 229 18.85 -16.18 -8.47
N GLY A 230 19.73 -15.22 -8.27
CA GLY A 230 19.39 -13.91 -7.69
C GLY A 230 19.40 -12.82 -8.77
N PRO A 231 19.10 -11.56 -8.39
CA PRO A 231 18.86 -10.47 -9.37
C PRO A 231 20.00 -10.26 -10.37
N ARG A 232 21.25 -10.23 -9.90
CA ARG A 232 22.42 -10.03 -10.78
C ARG A 232 22.60 -11.16 -11.77
N LYS A 233 22.55 -12.42 -11.29
CA LYS A 233 22.70 -13.59 -12.15
C LYS A 233 21.51 -13.73 -13.12
N GLY A 234 20.30 -13.52 -12.61
CA GLY A 234 19.09 -13.55 -13.43
C GLY A 234 19.10 -12.51 -14.55
N ALA A 235 19.50 -11.26 -14.24
CA ALA A 235 19.64 -10.22 -15.27
C ALA A 235 20.63 -10.60 -16.36
N LEU A 236 21.80 -11.10 -16.01
CA LEU A 236 22.78 -11.57 -17.00
C LEU A 236 22.27 -12.73 -17.86
N LEU A 237 21.50 -13.65 -17.26
CA LEU A 237 20.88 -14.74 -18.02
C LEU A 237 19.82 -14.23 -19.00
N LEU A 238 18.97 -13.30 -18.59
CA LEU A 238 17.97 -12.69 -19.45
C LEU A 238 18.60 -11.88 -20.59
N GLN A 239 19.63 -11.08 -20.30
CA GLN A 239 20.39 -10.36 -21.34
C GLN A 239 21.03 -11.31 -22.35
N ARG A 240 21.53 -12.47 -21.91
CA ARG A 240 22.20 -13.46 -22.77
C ARG A 240 21.21 -14.30 -23.59
N HIS A 241 20.08 -14.68 -23.00
CA HIS A 241 19.15 -15.67 -23.60
C HIS A 241 17.86 -15.05 -24.11
N GLY A 242 17.55 -13.81 -23.76
CA GLY A 242 16.44 -13.01 -24.31
C GLY A 242 15.20 -12.98 -23.44
N GLY A 243 14.72 -14.10 -22.90
CA GLY A 243 13.50 -14.15 -22.11
C GLY A 243 13.42 -15.29 -21.11
N LEU A 244 12.35 -15.33 -20.31
CA LEU A 244 12.15 -16.32 -19.25
C LEU A 244 12.24 -17.76 -19.77
N LEU A 245 11.53 -18.05 -20.87
CA LEU A 245 11.47 -19.41 -21.42
C LEU A 245 12.84 -19.91 -21.88
N GLU A 246 13.62 -19.05 -22.53
CA GLU A 246 14.97 -19.35 -23.03
C GLU A 246 15.92 -19.58 -21.87
N VAL A 247 15.85 -18.76 -20.83
CA VAL A 247 16.63 -18.96 -19.58
C VAL A 247 16.27 -20.30 -18.94
N LEU A 248 14.98 -20.61 -18.80
CA LEU A 248 14.53 -21.86 -18.19
C LEU A 248 14.98 -23.09 -18.99
N LYS A 249 14.99 -23.03 -20.32
CA LYS A 249 15.58 -24.08 -21.19
C LYS A 249 17.08 -24.21 -20.95
N ALA A 250 17.80 -23.10 -20.91
CA ALA A 250 19.27 -23.08 -20.74
C ALA A 250 19.70 -23.65 -19.38
N ILE A 251 18.91 -23.51 -18.35
CA ILE A 251 19.19 -24.10 -17.01
C ILE A 251 18.63 -25.52 -16.85
N GLY A 252 18.05 -26.12 -17.90
CA GLY A 252 17.57 -27.50 -17.90
C GLY A 252 16.24 -27.71 -17.17
N ALA A 253 15.40 -26.69 -17.04
CA ALA A 253 14.08 -26.83 -16.42
C ALA A 253 13.18 -27.76 -17.24
N THR A 254 12.46 -28.66 -16.57
CA THR A 254 11.48 -29.54 -17.21
C THR A 254 10.28 -28.77 -17.76
N HIS A 255 9.45 -29.39 -18.56
CA HIS A 255 8.26 -28.76 -19.13
C HIS A 255 7.31 -28.28 -18.03
N SER A 256 7.02 -29.11 -17.05
CA SER A 256 6.13 -28.75 -15.93
C SER A 256 6.66 -27.56 -15.12
N ILE A 257 7.96 -27.53 -14.83
CA ILE A 257 8.59 -26.40 -14.13
C ILE A 257 8.44 -25.11 -14.96
N ARG A 258 8.67 -25.18 -16.28
CA ARG A 258 8.50 -23.99 -17.15
C ARG A 258 7.08 -23.46 -17.14
N GLU A 259 6.09 -24.34 -17.15
CA GLU A 259 4.67 -23.93 -17.06
C GLU A 259 4.34 -23.23 -15.74
N ASP A 260 4.90 -23.71 -14.63
CA ASP A 260 4.71 -23.05 -13.31
C ASP A 260 5.26 -21.62 -13.31
N PHE A 261 6.45 -21.43 -13.89
CA PHE A 261 7.06 -20.11 -14.04
C PHE A 261 6.22 -19.18 -14.94
N ILE A 262 5.71 -19.67 -16.06
CA ILE A 262 4.87 -18.92 -16.99
C ILE A 262 3.58 -18.47 -16.30
N ARG A 263 2.89 -19.36 -15.59
CA ARG A 263 1.68 -19.02 -14.84
C ARG A 263 1.92 -17.94 -13.78
N ALA A 264 3.05 -18.00 -13.09
CA ALA A 264 3.42 -16.96 -12.13
C ALA A 264 3.75 -15.62 -12.82
N ARG A 265 4.34 -15.67 -14.03
CA ARG A 265 4.66 -14.48 -14.82
C ARG A 265 3.41 -13.74 -15.30
N GLU A 266 2.38 -14.46 -15.70
CA GLU A 266 1.10 -13.93 -16.20
C GLU A 266 0.40 -13.03 -15.17
N VAL A 267 0.63 -13.22 -13.86
CA VAL A 267 0.05 -12.36 -12.82
C VAL A 267 0.45 -10.88 -13.00
N PHE A 268 1.68 -10.64 -13.46
CA PHE A 268 2.16 -9.28 -13.67
C PHE A 268 1.54 -8.58 -14.88
N ASP A 269 0.81 -9.30 -15.74
CA ASP A 269 0.11 -8.73 -16.89
C ASP A 269 -1.34 -8.31 -16.54
N GLU A 270 -1.91 -8.85 -15.46
CA GLU A 270 -3.30 -8.59 -15.04
C GLU A 270 -3.63 -7.10 -14.89
N PRO A 271 -2.77 -6.23 -14.30
CA PRO A 271 -3.06 -4.80 -14.17
C PRO A 271 -3.26 -4.08 -15.50
N SER A 272 -2.75 -4.63 -16.62
CA SER A 272 -2.96 -4.05 -17.96
C SER A 272 -4.43 -4.05 -18.37
N TYR A 273 -5.24 -4.94 -17.79
CA TYR A 273 -6.66 -5.10 -18.05
C TYR A 273 -7.56 -4.45 -17.01
N LEU A 274 -6.99 -3.89 -15.91
CA LEU A 274 -7.76 -3.19 -14.90
C LEU A 274 -8.19 -1.83 -15.42
N SER A 275 -9.50 -1.60 -15.46
CA SER A 275 -10.05 -0.27 -15.74
C SER A 275 -10.00 0.58 -14.48
N THR A 276 -9.59 1.82 -14.65
CA THR A 276 -9.64 2.87 -13.63
C THR A 276 -10.82 3.82 -13.83
N ASP A 277 -11.68 3.54 -14.82
CA ASP A 277 -12.85 4.34 -15.14
C ASP A 277 -13.79 4.46 -13.94
N GLY A 278 -14.30 5.67 -13.71
CA GLY A 278 -15.26 5.95 -12.64
C GLY A 278 -14.68 5.98 -11.23
N ILE A 279 -13.37 5.87 -11.06
CA ILE A 279 -12.71 6.06 -9.77
C ILE A 279 -12.80 7.54 -9.37
N ASP A 280 -13.49 7.81 -8.25
CA ASP A 280 -13.61 9.16 -7.69
C ASP A 280 -12.55 9.39 -6.62
N LEU A 281 -11.65 10.33 -6.87
CA LEU A 281 -10.54 10.70 -5.97
C LEU A 281 -10.76 12.05 -5.26
N ARG A 282 -11.98 12.56 -5.22
CA ARG A 282 -12.25 13.85 -4.55
C ARG A 282 -12.12 13.73 -3.04
N LEU A 283 -11.54 14.76 -2.43
CA LEU A 283 -11.58 14.94 -0.99
C LEU A 283 -12.98 15.39 -0.58
N ASN A 284 -13.72 14.53 0.10
CA ASN A 284 -15.09 14.83 0.55
C ASN A 284 -15.09 15.58 1.90
N PRO A 285 -16.20 16.31 2.21
CA PRO A 285 -16.34 16.93 3.53
C PRO A 285 -16.31 15.90 4.65
N PRO A 286 -15.56 16.17 5.76
CA PRO A 286 -15.57 15.28 6.92
C PRO A 286 -16.96 15.14 7.54
N ILE A 287 -17.35 13.91 7.90
CA ILE A 287 -18.61 13.64 8.61
C ILE A 287 -18.37 13.85 10.10
N VAL A 288 -18.44 15.12 10.53
CA VAL A 288 -18.04 15.57 11.87
C VAL A 288 -18.62 14.73 13.03
N PRO A 289 -19.93 14.40 13.08
CA PRO A 289 -20.47 13.58 14.19
C PRO A 289 -19.85 12.20 14.26
N LYS A 290 -19.65 11.53 13.10
CA LYS A 290 -19.04 10.20 13.04
C LYS A 290 -17.54 10.27 13.36
N LEU A 291 -16.83 11.28 12.85
CA LEU A 291 -15.41 11.51 13.13
C LEU A 291 -15.19 11.72 14.64
N THR A 292 -15.98 12.60 15.28
CA THR A 292 -15.91 12.85 16.72
C THR A 292 -16.13 11.56 17.51
N ARG A 293 -17.16 10.77 17.15
CA ARG A 293 -17.41 9.47 17.80
C ARG A 293 -16.22 8.51 17.66
N SER A 294 -15.68 8.35 16.44
CA SER A 294 -14.53 7.46 16.20
C SER A 294 -13.30 7.90 17.01
N LEU A 295 -13.03 9.20 17.09
CA LEU A 295 -11.88 9.71 17.83
C LEU A 295 -12.01 9.60 19.34
N ARG A 296 -13.24 9.73 19.90
CA ARG A 296 -13.50 9.51 21.34
C ARG A 296 -13.12 8.12 21.82
N MET A 297 -13.13 7.14 20.93
CA MET A 297 -12.71 5.76 21.24
C MET A 297 -11.19 5.64 21.46
N VAL A 298 -10.40 6.61 21.03
CA VAL A 298 -8.93 6.50 21.00
C VAL A 298 -8.18 7.66 21.68
N MET A 299 -8.86 8.75 22.01
CA MET A 299 -8.22 9.94 22.59
C MET A 299 -9.15 10.71 23.54
N SER A 300 -8.56 11.57 24.37
CA SER A 300 -9.30 12.43 25.30
C SER A 300 -10.16 13.47 24.58
N GLU A 301 -11.22 13.96 25.22
CA GLU A 301 -12.16 14.92 24.65
C GLU A 301 -11.48 16.19 24.09
N ASN A 302 -10.52 16.76 24.81
CA ASN A 302 -9.74 17.92 24.36
C ASN A 302 -8.92 17.59 23.09
N ALA A 303 -8.34 16.39 23.02
CA ALA A 303 -7.60 15.94 21.83
C ALA A 303 -8.52 15.69 20.65
N VAL A 304 -9.73 15.17 20.88
CA VAL A 304 -10.78 14.99 19.86
C VAL A 304 -11.14 16.32 19.24
N GLN A 305 -11.52 17.31 20.06
CA GLN A 305 -11.92 18.64 19.58
C GLN A 305 -10.80 19.28 18.73
N THR A 306 -9.58 19.30 19.26
CA THR A 306 -8.41 19.82 18.55
C THR A 306 -8.16 19.10 17.22
N THR A 307 -8.33 17.79 17.19
CA THR A 307 -8.10 16.98 15.98
C THR A 307 -9.16 17.24 14.92
N VAL A 308 -10.44 17.29 15.31
CA VAL A 308 -11.57 17.61 14.42
C VAL A 308 -11.38 18.99 13.80
N GLU A 309 -11.07 20.02 14.61
CA GLU A 309 -10.82 21.37 14.13
C GLU A 309 -9.67 21.43 13.12
N LYS A 310 -8.59 20.69 13.39
CA LYS A 310 -7.44 20.60 12.45
C LYS A 310 -7.84 19.94 11.13
N ILE A 311 -8.57 18.84 11.17
CA ILE A 311 -9.04 18.15 9.95
C ILE A 311 -9.96 19.07 9.14
N LEU A 312 -10.91 19.75 9.77
CA LEU A 312 -11.80 20.71 9.09
C LEU A 312 -11.02 21.84 8.44
N ARG A 313 -9.99 22.34 9.11
CA ARG A 313 -9.12 23.42 8.59
C ARG A 313 -8.33 22.94 7.36
N LEU A 314 -7.78 21.73 7.41
CA LEU A 314 -7.06 21.11 6.29
C LEU A 314 -7.98 20.86 5.10
N TRP A 315 -9.17 20.33 5.33
CA TRP A 315 -10.16 20.11 4.28
C TRP A 315 -10.52 21.42 3.57
N LYS A 316 -10.81 22.49 4.34
CA LYS A 316 -11.11 23.79 3.76
C LYS A 316 -9.93 24.36 2.95
N GLY A 317 -8.71 24.26 3.47
CA GLY A 317 -7.50 24.74 2.79
C GLY A 317 -7.22 23.98 1.49
N PHE A 318 -7.43 22.66 1.48
CA PHE A 318 -7.24 21.84 0.30
C PHE A 318 -8.33 22.10 -0.77
N GLY A 319 -9.61 22.17 -0.36
CA GLY A 319 -10.74 22.37 -1.26
C GLY A 319 -10.78 23.72 -1.98
N THR A 320 -10.30 24.79 -1.34
CA THR A 320 -10.19 26.12 -1.99
C THR A 320 -9.17 26.15 -3.12
N GLN A 321 -8.20 25.27 -3.13
CA GLN A 321 -7.19 25.17 -4.20
C GLN A 321 -7.62 24.25 -5.34
N GLN A 322 -8.35 23.16 -5.08
CA GLN A 322 -8.93 22.33 -6.14
C GLN A 322 -9.88 23.14 -7.02
N SER A 323 -10.76 23.94 -6.41
CA SER A 323 -11.68 24.79 -7.19
C SER A 323 -10.99 25.89 -7.99
N SER A 324 -9.79 26.32 -7.62
CA SER A 324 -8.99 27.28 -8.40
C SER A 324 -8.30 26.65 -9.59
N LEU A 325 -7.92 25.36 -9.49
CA LEU A 325 -7.32 24.61 -10.60
C LEU A 325 -8.34 24.19 -11.66
N GLU A 326 -9.55 23.82 -11.24
CA GLU A 326 -10.66 23.49 -12.16
C GLU A 326 -11.15 24.71 -12.99
N GLN A 327 -10.83 25.93 -12.57
CA GLN A 327 -11.14 27.15 -13.33
C GLN A 327 -10.12 27.45 -14.44
N TRP A 328 -9.02 26.70 -14.55
CA TRP A 328 -7.95 26.91 -15.51
C TRP A 328 -7.82 25.76 -16.53
N ILE A 329 -8.71 24.76 -16.46
CA ILE A 329 -8.87 23.69 -17.44
C ILE A 329 -10.19 23.88 -18.19
#